data_a7ae17a0ce091332552c45b33756bd96
#
_entry.id   a7ae17a0ce091332552c45b33756bd96
#
_cell.length_a   1.000
_cell.length_b   1.000
_cell.length_c   1.000
_cell.angle_alpha   90.00
_cell.angle_beta   90.00
_cell.angle_gamma   90.00
#
_symmetry.space_group_name_H-M   'P 1'
#
loop_
_entity.id
_entity.type
_entity.pdbx_description
1 polymer ?
#
loop_
_entity_poly.entity_id
_entity_poly.type
_entity_poly.pdbx_seq_one_letter_code
_entity_poly.pdbx_strand_id
1 'polypeptide(L)'
;MAEKVKEDPVKLHKDANTLFDLGKYEEATEKFLRASELYLKANNFFDSTSMLYKAGECAYAQKDYEKAVEHFLKSAELSFNKGFERYGVSALEYARDCYSSMREKEKVKELEKKIKEVKAKLESSF
;
A
#
# COMPACT_ATOMS: atom_id res chain seq x y z
N MET A 1 -20.02 24.31 -22.02
CA MET A 1 -19.15 23.85 -20.93
C MET A 1 -18.91 22.37 -21.09
N ALA A 2 -17.65 21.98 -21.18
CA ALA A 2 -17.31 20.57 -21.23
C ALA A 2 -17.63 19.91 -19.89
N GLU A 3 -18.39 18.83 -19.91
CA GLU A 3 -18.62 18.05 -18.70
C GLU A 3 -17.32 17.41 -18.27
N LYS A 4 -17.01 17.47 -16.97
CA LYS A 4 -15.89 16.73 -16.41
C LYS A 4 -16.20 15.23 -16.52
N VAL A 5 -15.34 14.51 -17.21
CA VAL A 5 -15.42 13.05 -17.21
C VAL A 5 -15.14 12.59 -15.80
N LYS A 6 -16.09 11.86 -15.22
CA LYS A 6 -15.96 11.32 -13.89
C LYS A 6 -14.97 10.16 -13.92
N GLU A 7 -13.89 10.27 -13.16
CA GLU A 7 -12.92 9.18 -13.05
C GLU A 7 -13.54 8.00 -12.31
N ASP A 8 -13.30 6.81 -12.83
CA ASP A 8 -13.79 5.56 -12.25
C ASP A 8 -12.62 4.82 -11.60
N PRO A 9 -12.64 4.62 -10.28
CA PRO A 9 -11.55 3.92 -9.61
C PRO A 9 -11.38 2.47 -10.08
N VAL A 10 -12.46 1.80 -10.46
CA VAL A 10 -12.39 0.42 -10.98
C VAL A 10 -11.62 0.39 -12.29
N LYS A 11 -11.89 1.34 -13.18
CA LYS A 11 -11.17 1.44 -14.44
C LYS A 11 -9.71 1.78 -14.23
N LEU A 12 -9.42 2.73 -13.34
CA LEU A 12 -8.04 3.09 -12.99
C LEU A 12 -7.28 1.88 -12.44
N HIS A 13 -7.94 1.09 -11.59
CA HIS A 13 -7.37 -0.12 -11.03
C HIS A 13 -7.01 -1.13 -12.14
N LYS A 14 -7.93 -1.37 -13.06
CA LYS A 14 -7.70 -2.29 -14.20
C LYS A 14 -6.55 -1.82 -15.08
N ASP A 15 -6.54 -0.53 -15.40
CA ASP A 15 -5.49 0.06 -16.23
C ASP A 15 -4.13 -0.02 -15.52
N ALA A 16 -4.12 0.23 -14.21
CA ALA A 16 -2.90 0.14 -13.41
C ALA A 16 -2.35 -1.30 -13.39
N ASN A 17 -3.22 -2.29 -13.25
CA ASN A 17 -2.81 -3.71 -13.29
C ASN A 17 -2.17 -4.05 -14.63
N THR A 18 -2.76 -3.59 -15.72
CA THR A 18 -2.21 -3.80 -17.07
C THR A 18 -0.83 -3.16 -17.20
N LEU A 19 -0.68 -1.93 -16.75
CA LEU A 19 0.60 -1.23 -16.78
C LEU A 19 1.65 -1.93 -15.91
N PHE A 20 1.25 -2.42 -14.75
CA PHE A 20 2.12 -3.20 -13.87
C PHE A 20 2.63 -4.45 -14.59
N ASP A 21 1.73 -5.20 -15.23
CA ASP A 21 2.07 -6.43 -15.95
C ASP A 21 3.00 -6.16 -17.13
N LEU A 22 2.90 -4.96 -17.73
CA LEU A 22 3.78 -4.52 -18.83
C LEU A 22 5.12 -3.95 -18.31
N GLY A 23 5.32 -3.89 -17.01
CA GLY A 23 6.52 -3.32 -16.43
C GLY A 23 6.57 -1.79 -16.42
N LYS A 24 5.44 -1.13 -16.71
CA LYS A 24 5.32 0.33 -16.69
C LYS A 24 4.95 0.80 -15.29
N TYR A 25 5.89 0.63 -14.37
CA TYR A 25 5.63 0.82 -12.93
C TYR A 25 5.31 2.25 -12.52
N GLU A 26 5.98 3.23 -13.14
CA GLU A 26 5.73 4.65 -12.81
C GLU A 26 4.30 5.06 -13.16
N GLU A 27 3.86 4.72 -14.37
CA GLU A 27 2.50 5.00 -14.80
C GLU A 27 1.47 4.22 -13.98
N ALA A 28 1.77 2.96 -13.66
CA ALA A 28 0.93 2.12 -12.81
C ALA A 28 0.76 2.76 -11.43
N THR A 29 1.85 3.25 -10.83
CA THR A 29 1.82 3.91 -9.53
C THR A 29 0.86 5.09 -9.51
N GLU A 30 0.93 5.96 -10.50
CA GLU A 30 0.05 7.12 -10.59
C GLU A 30 -1.42 6.71 -10.59
N LYS A 31 -1.77 5.68 -11.35
CA LYS A 31 -3.14 5.18 -11.43
C LYS A 31 -3.59 4.48 -10.15
N PHE A 32 -2.72 3.69 -9.52
CA PHE A 32 -3.04 3.07 -8.23
C PHE A 32 -3.29 4.12 -7.15
N LEU A 33 -2.44 5.15 -7.07
CA LEU A 33 -2.61 6.22 -6.09
C LEU A 33 -3.90 7.01 -6.33
N ARG A 34 -4.22 7.28 -7.58
CA ARG A 34 -5.46 7.98 -7.92
C ARG A 34 -6.69 7.13 -7.59
N ALA A 35 -6.64 5.84 -7.91
CA ALA A 35 -7.70 4.91 -7.55
C ALA A 35 -7.89 4.85 -6.02
N SER A 36 -6.78 4.82 -5.26
CA SER A 36 -6.83 4.84 -3.79
C SER A 36 -7.60 6.05 -3.26
N GLU A 37 -7.28 7.24 -3.78
CA GLU A 37 -7.99 8.47 -3.37
C GLU A 37 -9.48 8.40 -3.63
N LEU A 38 -9.87 7.91 -4.80
CA LEU A 38 -11.28 7.81 -5.19
C LEU A 38 -12.01 6.76 -4.35
N TYR A 39 -11.38 5.61 -4.11
CA TYR A 39 -11.95 4.60 -3.22
C TYR A 39 -12.12 5.14 -1.80
N LEU A 40 -11.15 5.90 -1.31
CA LEU A 40 -11.23 6.50 0.03
C LEU A 40 -12.42 7.46 0.14
N LYS A 41 -12.61 8.31 -0.86
CA LYS A 41 -13.74 9.25 -0.91
C LYS A 41 -15.09 8.53 -0.96
N ALA A 42 -15.13 7.35 -1.56
CA ALA A 42 -16.34 6.53 -1.64
C ALA A 42 -16.51 5.61 -0.42
N ASN A 43 -15.67 5.75 0.59
CA ASN A 43 -15.66 4.90 1.80
C ASN A 43 -15.38 3.42 1.51
N ASN A 44 -14.73 3.13 0.39
CA ASN A 44 -14.25 1.79 0.04
C ASN A 44 -12.83 1.63 0.59
N PHE A 45 -12.74 1.50 1.90
CA PHE A 45 -11.46 1.54 2.62
C PHE A 45 -10.55 0.37 2.27
N PHE A 46 -11.12 -0.83 2.12
CA PHE A 46 -10.33 -2.01 1.75
C PHE A 46 -9.67 -1.82 0.39
N ASP A 47 -10.43 -1.38 -0.61
CA ASP A 47 -9.89 -1.14 -1.94
C ASP A 47 -8.85 -0.02 -1.93
N SER A 48 -9.07 1.02 -1.12
CA SER A 48 -8.10 2.10 -0.98
C SER A 48 -6.77 1.59 -0.42
N THR A 49 -6.80 0.76 0.64
CA THR A 49 -5.57 0.18 1.21
C THR A 49 -4.87 -0.72 0.20
N SER A 50 -5.64 -1.49 -0.57
CA SER A 50 -5.09 -2.39 -1.61
C SER A 50 -4.34 -1.60 -2.68
N MET A 51 -4.88 -0.44 -3.08
CA MET A 51 -4.22 0.40 -4.08
C MET A 51 -2.92 1.01 -3.57
N LEU A 52 -2.89 1.44 -2.31
CA LEU A 52 -1.66 1.92 -1.67
C LEU A 52 -0.61 0.81 -1.61
N TYR A 53 -1.03 -0.40 -1.26
CA TYR A 53 -0.15 -1.57 -1.24
C TYR A 53 0.44 -1.83 -2.63
N LYS A 54 -0.39 -1.79 -3.66
CA LYS A 54 0.04 -1.97 -5.06
C LYS A 54 1.02 -0.89 -5.50
N ALA A 55 0.80 0.36 -5.08
CA ALA A 55 1.74 1.44 -5.35
C ALA A 55 3.10 1.15 -4.70
N GLY A 56 3.09 0.60 -3.48
CA GLY A 56 4.31 0.14 -2.80
C GLY A 56 5.04 -0.94 -3.60
N GLU A 57 4.30 -1.91 -4.13
CA GLU A 57 4.86 -2.97 -4.97
C GLU A 57 5.51 -2.41 -6.25
N CYS A 58 4.90 -1.40 -6.87
CA CYS A 58 5.46 -0.73 -8.04
C CYS A 58 6.82 -0.08 -7.73
N ALA A 59 6.86 0.66 -6.62
CA ALA A 59 8.11 1.31 -6.18
C ALA A 59 9.18 0.27 -5.83
N TYR A 60 8.77 -0.81 -5.18
CA TYR A 60 9.68 -1.92 -4.86
C TYR A 60 10.28 -2.53 -6.13
N ALA A 61 9.46 -2.76 -7.16
CA ALA A 61 9.91 -3.31 -8.43
C ALA A 61 10.94 -2.40 -9.12
N GLN A 62 10.84 -1.09 -8.90
CA GLN A 62 11.79 -0.10 -9.41
C GLN A 62 13.01 0.08 -8.50
N LYS A 63 13.07 -0.65 -7.39
CA LYS A 63 14.08 -0.51 -6.35
C LYS A 63 14.10 0.89 -5.71
N ASP A 64 12.99 1.61 -5.79
CA ASP A 64 12.79 2.87 -5.09
C ASP A 64 12.22 2.56 -3.70
N TYR A 65 13.10 2.11 -2.82
CA TYR A 65 12.71 1.62 -1.50
C TYR A 65 12.13 2.72 -0.60
N GLU A 66 12.58 3.95 -0.75
CA GLU A 66 12.03 5.08 0.03
C GLU A 66 10.56 5.30 -0.28
N LYS A 67 10.20 5.34 -1.57
CA LYS A 67 8.81 5.47 -1.98
C LYS A 67 8.00 4.23 -1.63
N ALA A 68 8.60 3.05 -1.77
CA ALA A 68 7.94 1.80 -1.40
C ALA A 68 7.54 1.82 0.08
N VAL A 69 8.47 2.19 0.97
CA VAL A 69 8.18 2.33 2.41
C VAL A 69 7.03 3.30 2.64
N GLU A 70 7.06 4.45 2.01
CA GLU A 70 6.01 5.47 2.15
C GLU A 70 4.63 4.88 1.85
N HIS A 71 4.50 4.20 0.71
CA HIS A 71 3.23 3.62 0.29
C HIS A 71 2.80 2.45 1.18
N PHE A 72 3.72 1.56 1.54
CA PHE A 72 3.42 0.45 2.44
C PHE A 72 3.00 0.93 3.83
N LEU A 73 3.66 1.95 4.38
CA LEU A 73 3.28 2.50 5.69
C LEU A 73 1.92 3.18 5.66
N LYS A 74 1.58 3.88 4.59
CA LYS A 74 0.25 4.46 4.41
C LYS A 74 -0.82 3.38 4.33
N SER A 75 -0.55 2.31 3.59
CA SER A 75 -1.44 1.15 3.51
C SER A 75 -1.65 0.52 4.89
N ALA A 76 -0.57 0.33 5.65
CA ALA A 76 -0.63 -0.23 7.00
C ALA A 76 -1.47 0.64 7.92
N GLU A 77 -1.21 1.95 7.94
CA GLU A 77 -1.93 2.89 8.81
C GLU A 77 -3.43 2.85 8.53
N LEU A 78 -3.83 2.95 7.27
CA LEU A 78 -5.23 2.91 6.90
C LEU A 78 -5.85 1.54 7.25
N SER A 79 -5.11 0.46 7.01
CA SER A 79 -5.57 -0.89 7.34
C SER A 79 -5.85 -1.04 8.84
N PHE A 80 -4.93 -0.61 9.69
CA PHE A 80 -5.12 -0.68 11.15
C PHE A 80 -6.28 0.19 11.61
N ASN A 81 -6.41 1.40 11.05
CA ASN A 81 -7.50 2.32 11.40
C ASN A 81 -8.88 1.77 11.04
N LYS A 82 -8.95 0.90 10.05
CA LYS A 82 -10.22 0.33 9.57
C LYS A 82 -10.43 -1.13 9.97
N GLY A 83 -9.58 -1.67 10.80
CA GLY A 83 -9.74 -3.04 11.31
C GLY A 83 -9.25 -4.14 10.39
N PHE A 84 -8.50 -3.81 9.35
CA PHE A 84 -7.90 -4.79 8.43
C PHE A 84 -6.50 -5.17 8.92
N GLU A 85 -6.42 -5.68 10.13
CA GLU A 85 -5.15 -5.83 10.86
C GLU A 85 -4.16 -6.78 10.18
N ARG A 86 -4.64 -7.87 9.58
CA ARG A 86 -3.76 -8.81 8.88
C ARG A 86 -3.11 -8.17 7.65
N TYR A 87 -3.86 -7.34 6.95
CA TYR A 87 -3.35 -6.58 5.80
C TYR A 87 -2.36 -5.51 6.26
N GLY A 88 -2.63 -4.87 7.41
CA GLY A 88 -1.71 -3.92 8.01
C GLY A 88 -0.37 -4.57 8.36
N VAL A 89 -0.41 -5.76 8.95
CA VAL A 89 0.81 -6.54 9.26
C VAL A 89 1.59 -6.84 7.99
N SER A 90 0.91 -7.31 6.95
CA SER A 90 1.55 -7.61 5.66
C SER A 90 2.27 -6.39 5.09
N ALA A 91 1.62 -5.22 5.13
CA ALA A 91 2.22 -3.97 4.65
C ALA A 91 3.44 -3.57 5.50
N LEU A 92 3.39 -3.75 6.82
CA LEU A 92 4.54 -3.49 7.69
C LEU A 92 5.71 -4.42 7.37
N GLU A 93 5.42 -5.68 7.08
CA GLU A 93 6.47 -6.64 6.72
C GLU A 93 7.20 -6.23 5.45
N TYR A 94 6.47 -5.76 4.45
CA TYR A 94 7.09 -5.24 3.22
C TYR A 94 7.86 -3.95 3.47
N ALA A 95 7.34 -3.05 4.30
CA ALA A 95 8.07 -1.83 4.68
C ALA A 95 9.37 -2.18 5.40
N ARG A 96 9.33 -3.16 6.32
CA ARG A 96 10.52 -3.66 6.99
C ARG A 96 11.56 -4.17 5.98
N ASP A 97 11.13 -4.95 4.99
CA ASP A 97 12.01 -5.48 3.97
C ASP A 97 12.67 -4.37 3.15
N CYS A 98 11.92 -3.30 2.86
CA CYS A 98 12.46 -2.12 2.20
C CYS A 98 13.52 -1.43 3.04
N TYR A 99 13.26 -1.25 4.33
CA TYR A 99 14.25 -0.69 5.26
C TYR A 99 15.49 -1.56 5.35
N SER A 100 15.31 -2.88 5.35
CA SER A 100 16.42 -3.83 5.33
C SER A 100 17.29 -3.65 4.08
N SER A 101 16.65 -3.47 2.93
CA SER A 101 17.35 -3.22 1.66
C SER A 101 18.14 -1.91 1.69
N MET A 102 17.67 -0.92 2.45
CA MET A 102 18.35 0.36 2.65
C MET A 102 19.34 0.35 3.82
N ARG A 103 19.47 -0.78 4.50
CA ARG A 103 20.33 -0.94 5.68
C ARG A 103 19.97 -0.01 6.85
N GLU A 104 18.69 0.30 6.97
CA GLU A 104 18.12 1.12 8.05
C GLU A 104 17.79 0.23 9.25
N LYS A 105 18.82 -0.22 9.96
CA LYS A 105 18.71 -1.24 11.01
C LYS A 105 17.75 -0.86 12.14
N GLU A 106 17.76 0.39 12.56
CA GLU A 106 16.87 0.83 13.65
C GLU A 106 15.41 0.82 13.21
N LYS A 107 15.14 1.22 11.97
CA LYS A 107 13.79 1.18 11.41
C LYS A 107 13.28 -0.25 11.29
N VAL A 108 14.15 -1.18 10.90
CA VAL A 108 13.82 -2.61 10.84
C VAL A 108 13.40 -3.11 12.22
N LYS A 109 14.18 -2.80 13.25
CA LYS A 109 13.88 -3.22 14.63
C LYS A 109 12.54 -2.65 15.12
N GLU A 110 12.29 -1.37 14.86
CA GLU A 110 11.03 -0.72 15.23
C GLU A 110 9.84 -1.42 14.62
N LEU A 111 9.90 -1.73 13.32
CA LEU A 111 8.81 -2.42 12.62
C LEU A 111 8.67 -3.87 13.07
N GLU A 112 9.76 -4.59 13.31
CA GLU A 112 9.71 -5.96 13.83
C GLU A 112 9.00 -6.02 15.18
N LYS A 113 9.28 -5.07 16.04
CA LYS A 113 8.63 -4.96 17.36
C LYS A 113 7.11 -4.75 17.18
N LYS A 114 6.73 -3.82 16.32
CA LYS A 114 5.32 -3.52 16.06
C LYS A 114 4.59 -4.72 15.44
N ILE A 115 5.23 -5.36 14.47
CA ILE A 115 4.68 -6.56 13.83
C ILE A 115 4.42 -7.65 14.88
N LYS A 116 5.40 -7.89 15.73
CA LYS A 116 5.29 -8.89 16.81
C LYS A 116 4.13 -8.57 17.76
N GLU A 117 4.01 -7.31 18.17
CA GLU A 117 2.94 -6.86 19.06
C GLU A 117 1.55 -7.05 18.43
N VAL A 118 1.39 -6.69 17.16
CA VAL A 118 0.11 -6.84 16.47
C VAL A 118 -0.23 -8.32 16.29
N LYS A 119 0.73 -9.14 15.88
CA LYS A 119 0.53 -10.59 15.72
C LYS A 119 0.12 -11.25 17.03
N ALA A 120 0.74 -10.85 18.15
CA ALA A 120 0.38 -11.37 19.47
C ALA A 120 -1.07 -11.03 19.83
N LYS A 121 -1.52 -9.80 19.55
CA LYS A 121 -2.90 -9.39 19.77
C LYS A 121 -3.87 -10.19 18.90
N LEU A 122 -3.53 -10.43 17.64
CA LEU A 122 -4.37 -11.22 16.74
C LEU A 122 -4.52 -12.67 17.22
N GLU A 123 -3.45 -13.28 17.69
CA GLU A 123 -3.47 -14.63 18.25
C GLU A 123 -4.31 -14.71 19.52
N SER A 124 -4.22 -13.72 20.41
CA SER A 124 -4.95 -13.70 21.67
C SER A 124 -6.46 -13.42 21.51
N SER A 125 -6.90 -13.02 20.30
CA SER A 125 -8.30 -12.75 20.02
C SER A 125 -9.11 -14.01 19.67
N PHE A 126 -8.48 -15.16 19.60
CA PHE A 126 -9.14 -16.42 19.25
C PHE A 126 -9.32 -17.33 20.45
#